data_d91c51d612de2e22f527bf3f195e42b0
#
_entry.id   d91c51d612de2e22f527bf3f195e42b0
#
_cell.length_a   1.000
_cell.length_b   1.000
_cell.length_c   1.000
_cell.angle_alpha   90.00
_cell.angle_beta   90.00
_cell.angle_gamma   90.00
#
_symmetry.space_group_name_H-M   'P 1'
#
loop_
_entity.id
_entity.type
_entity.pdbx_description
1 polymer ?
#
loop_
_entity_poly.entity_id
_entity_poly.type
_entity_poly.pdbx_seq_one_letter_code
_entity_poly.pdbx_strand_id
1 'polypeptide(L)'
;AIRACEKASGESGRAFFSLRNVSDEEAVRSALSDGDSDSEEIEDDICEIGCVGTIKQFVRFRENSARVVVEGVCRASLLSAETDEDGIPVAAVLGKTVEVDSHNDTAIEAIMREVQGSFDEFVSRMPKVSPELALSVHSITSPGLLCDFIASGVLMDVHDKQTVLEQYDPVVRLTTLAVILARETEVVKTEADIRQK
;
A
#
# COMPACT_ATOMS: atom_id res chain seq x y z
N ALA A 1 -5.50 5.78 -15.35
CA ALA A 1 -6.02 5.66 -13.97
C ALA A 1 -7.37 6.38 -13.80
N ILE A 2 -7.52 7.71 -14.09
CA ILE A 2 -8.77 8.48 -13.85
C ILE A 2 -9.96 7.89 -14.62
N ARG A 3 -9.81 7.63 -15.94
CA ARG A 3 -10.88 7.04 -16.78
C ARG A 3 -11.30 5.65 -16.28
N ALA A 4 -10.35 4.82 -15.83
CA ALA A 4 -10.64 3.51 -15.26
C ALA A 4 -11.46 3.62 -13.96
N CYS A 5 -11.11 4.53 -13.05
CA CYS A 5 -11.88 4.77 -11.84
C CYS A 5 -13.28 5.33 -12.14
N GLU A 6 -13.40 6.20 -13.13
CA GLU A 6 -14.71 6.77 -13.57
C GLU A 6 -15.63 5.67 -14.11
N LYS A 7 -15.13 4.81 -15.02
CA LYS A 7 -15.87 3.68 -15.56
C LYS A 7 -16.25 2.68 -14.47
N ALA A 8 -15.30 2.27 -13.64
CA ALA A 8 -15.55 1.36 -12.53
C ALA A 8 -16.60 1.90 -11.55
N SER A 9 -16.58 3.21 -11.25
CA SER A 9 -17.58 3.86 -10.39
C SER A 9 -19.01 3.80 -10.97
N GLY A 10 -19.14 3.86 -12.30
CA GLY A 10 -20.44 3.78 -12.99
C GLY A 10 -20.97 2.34 -13.15
N GLU A 11 -20.11 1.34 -13.13
CA GLU A 11 -20.46 -0.06 -13.42
C GLU A 11 -20.46 -0.94 -12.15
N SER A 12 -19.28 -1.44 -11.80
CA SER A 12 -19.12 -2.42 -10.72
C SER A 12 -18.84 -1.80 -9.35
N GLY A 13 -18.43 -0.55 -9.30
CA GLY A 13 -17.91 0.11 -8.11
C GLY A 13 -16.57 -0.43 -7.65
N ARG A 14 -15.95 -1.37 -8.37
CA ARG A 14 -14.69 -2.03 -7.99
C ARG A 14 -13.60 -1.77 -8.99
N ALA A 15 -12.37 -1.57 -8.50
CA ALA A 15 -11.17 -1.45 -9.31
C ALA A 15 -10.00 -2.17 -8.64
N PHE A 16 -9.05 -2.62 -9.46
CA PHE A 16 -7.77 -3.13 -8.99
C PHE A 16 -6.77 -1.98 -8.98
N PHE A 17 -6.09 -1.83 -7.86
CA PHE A 17 -5.06 -0.82 -7.64
C PHE A 17 -3.72 -1.52 -7.44
N SER A 18 -2.81 -1.27 -8.35
CA SER A 18 -1.43 -1.75 -8.27
C SER A 18 -0.46 -0.60 -8.44
N LEU A 19 0.74 -0.78 -7.89
CA LEU A 19 1.83 0.15 -8.07
C LEU A 19 2.45 -0.08 -9.45
N ARG A 20 2.88 1.01 -10.11
CA ARG A 20 3.68 0.92 -11.32
C ARG A 20 5.12 0.57 -10.96
N ASN A 21 5.66 -0.45 -11.63
CA ASN A 21 7.04 -0.91 -11.45
C ASN A 21 7.99 -0.10 -12.34
N VAL A 22 8.11 1.21 -12.05
CA VAL A 22 8.96 2.12 -12.83
C VAL A 22 10.24 2.36 -12.07
N SER A 23 11.39 2.19 -12.72
CA SER A 23 12.66 2.67 -12.17
C SER A 23 12.65 4.20 -12.04
N ASP A 24 13.32 4.74 -11.05
CA ASP A 24 13.35 6.20 -10.79
C ASP A 24 13.77 7.02 -12.03
N GLU A 25 14.65 6.47 -12.90
CA GLU A 25 15.06 7.10 -14.14
C GLU A 25 13.95 7.14 -15.21
N GLU A 26 13.10 6.12 -15.28
CA GLU A 26 11.96 6.05 -16.19
C GLU A 26 10.78 6.89 -15.71
N ALA A 27 10.56 6.99 -14.39
CA ALA A 27 9.56 7.87 -13.82
C ALA A 27 9.80 9.34 -14.20
N VAL A 28 11.07 9.78 -14.17
CA VAL A 28 11.49 11.12 -14.59
C VAL A 28 11.32 11.32 -16.10
N ARG A 29 11.63 10.29 -16.90
CA ARG A 29 11.49 10.33 -18.36
C ARG A 29 10.03 10.38 -18.81
N SER A 30 9.16 9.58 -18.19
CA SER A 30 7.71 9.55 -18.46
C SER A 30 7.02 10.86 -18.05
N ALA A 31 7.49 11.53 -17.00
CA ALA A 31 6.97 12.84 -16.59
C ALA A 31 7.35 13.98 -17.58
N LEU A 32 8.38 13.76 -18.41
CA LEU A 32 8.88 14.74 -19.39
C LEU A 32 8.44 14.47 -20.83
N SER A 33 7.85 13.31 -21.11
CA SER A 33 7.37 12.93 -22.45
C SER A 33 5.83 12.91 -22.49
N ASP A 34 5.24 13.89 -23.16
CA ASP A 34 3.90 13.79 -23.74
C ASP A 34 3.98 12.85 -24.95
N GLY A 35 3.89 11.55 -24.75
CA GLY A 35 4.05 10.58 -25.85
C GLY A 35 3.20 9.33 -25.62
N ASP A 36 2.39 9.01 -26.64
CA ASP A 36 1.70 7.75 -26.84
C ASP A 36 2.63 6.56 -26.51
N SER A 37 2.34 5.83 -25.47
CA SER A 37 2.92 4.51 -25.25
C SER A 37 1.94 3.47 -25.75
N ASP A 38 2.38 2.68 -26.74
CA ASP A 38 1.68 1.57 -27.32
C ASP A 38 1.21 0.56 -26.25
N SER A 39 0.03 0.03 -26.46
CA SER A 39 -0.79 -0.75 -25.54
C SER A 39 -0.31 -2.19 -25.23
N GLU A 40 0.90 -2.58 -25.61
CA GLU A 40 1.36 -3.97 -25.47
C GLU A 40 2.17 -4.28 -24.20
N GLU A 41 2.48 -3.31 -23.33
CA GLU A 41 3.40 -3.51 -22.20
C GLU A 41 2.78 -3.14 -20.82
N ILE A 42 1.46 -3.15 -20.66
CA ILE A 42 0.84 -2.75 -19.36
C ILE A 42 1.16 -3.76 -18.25
N GLU A 43 1.32 -5.04 -18.56
CA GLU A 43 1.58 -6.09 -17.56
C GLU A 43 2.99 -5.99 -16.98
N ASP A 44 4.00 -5.66 -17.78
CA ASP A 44 5.39 -5.57 -17.33
C ASP A 44 5.65 -4.32 -16.44
N ASP A 45 4.81 -3.32 -16.58
CA ASP A 45 4.95 -2.02 -15.90
C ASP A 45 4.29 -1.94 -14.53
N ILE A 46 3.54 -2.95 -14.09
CA ILE A 46 2.81 -2.92 -12.82
C ILE A 46 3.18 -4.07 -11.90
N CYS A 47 3.15 -3.82 -10.58
CA CYS A 47 3.38 -4.88 -9.62
C CYS A 47 2.28 -5.95 -9.69
N GLU A 48 2.69 -7.23 -9.66
CA GLU A 48 1.78 -8.37 -9.71
C GLU A 48 0.76 -8.35 -8.56
N ILE A 49 1.18 -7.94 -7.38
CA ILE A 49 0.33 -7.88 -6.20
C ILE A 49 -0.20 -6.46 -6.00
N GLY A 50 -1.51 -6.38 -5.91
CA GLY A 50 -2.21 -5.13 -5.65
C GLY A 50 -3.38 -5.31 -4.70
N CYS A 51 -4.31 -4.38 -4.74
CA CYS A 51 -5.51 -4.37 -3.90
C CYS A 51 -6.76 -4.16 -4.74
N VAL A 52 -7.77 -5.01 -4.53
CA VAL A 52 -9.12 -4.73 -5.02
C VAL A 52 -9.77 -3.75 -4.06
N GLY A 53 -10.23 -2.63 -4.57
CA GLY A 53 -10.93 -1.61 -3.81
C GLY A 53 -12.30 -1.30 -4.36
N THR A 54 -13.24 -0.93 -3.47
CA THR A 54 -14.53 -0.39 -3.84
C THR A 54 -14.47 1.14 -3.89
N ILE A 55 -14.86 1.72 -5.00
CA ILE A 55 -14.92 3.18 -5.17
C ILE A 55 -16.17 3.68 -4.47
N LYS A 56 -16.01 4.42 -3.38
CA LYS A 56 -17.11 5.00 -2.60
C LYS A 56 -17.52 6.37 -3.12
N GLN A 57 -16.57 7.12 -3.65
CA GLN A 57 -16.82 8.43 -4.19
C GLN A 57 -15.81 8.74 -5.30
N PHE A 58 -16.32 9.28 -6.39
CA PHE A 58 -15.53 9.81 -7.50
C PHE A 58 -15.95 11.25 -7.77
N VAL A 59 -15.01 12.19 -7.72
CA VAL A 59 -15.26 13.61 -8.01
C VAL A 59 -14.20 14.11 -8.98
N ARG A 60 -14.60 14.49 -10.17
CA ARG A 60 -13.73 15.07 -11.18
C ARG A 60 -13.64 16.58 -11.02
N PHE A 61 -12.44 17.14 -10.95
CA PHE A 61 -12.24 18.58 -10.84
C PHE A 61 -11.87 19.23 -12.16
N ARG A 62 -11.03 18.54 -12.97
CA ARG A 62 -10.56 18.95 -14.29
C ARG A 62 -10.32 17.72 -15.14
N GLU A 63 -9.96 17.89 -16.42
CA GLU A 63 -9.71 16.78 -17.33
C GLU A 63 -8.70 15.76 -16.78
N ASN A 64 -7.62 16.24 -16.12
CA ASN A 64 -6.54 15.41 -15.60
C ASN A 64 -6.48 15.38 -14.05
N SER A 65 -7.57 15.71 -13.35
CA SER A 65 -7.58 15.71 -11.90
C SER A 65 -8.91 15.22 -11.35
N ALA A 66 -8.85 14.20 -10.51
CA ALA A 66 -10.01 13.65 -9.81
C ALA A 66 -9.66 13.30 -8.36
N ARG A 67 -10.66 13.34 -7.49
CA ARG A 67 -10.59 12.79 -6.14
C ARG A 67 -11.39 11.50 -6.11
N VAL A 68 -10.73 10.43 -5.67
CA VAL A 68 -11.36 9.11 -5.54
C VAL A 68 -11.23 8.68 -4.08
N VAL A 69 -12.35 8.28 -3.48
CA VAL A 69 -12.38 7.66 -2.16
C VAL A 69 -12.58 6.17 -2.38
N VAL A 70 -11.62 5.38 -1.91
CA VAL A 70 -11.58 3.93 -2.12
C VAL A 70 -11.55 3.23 -0.77
N GLU A 71 -12.34 2.18 -0.65
CA GLU A 71 -12.28 1.23 0.46
C GLU A 71 -11.63 -0.05 -0.02
N GLY A 72 -10.50 -0.46 0.60
CA GLY A 72 -9.83 -1.71 0.31
C GLY A 72 -10.70 -2.91 0.67
N VAL A 73 -10.75 -3.90 -0.22
CA VAL A 73 -11.55 -5.13 -0.04
C VAL A 73 -10.64 -6.31 0.27
N CYS A 74 -9.68 -6.58 -0.60
CA CYS A 74 -8.72 -7.67 -0.43
C CYS A 74 -7.46 -7.44 -1.26
N ARG A 75 -6.39 -8.13 -0.89
CA ARG A 75 -5.22 -8.28 -1.75
C ARG A 75 -5.56 -9.17 -2.94
N ALA A 76 -4.94 -8.91 -4.06
CA ALA A 76 -5.14 -9.73 -5.25
C ALA A 76 -3.87 -9.79 -6.08
N SER A 77 -3.67 -10.96 -6.73
CA SER A 77 -2.66 -11.12 -7.77
C SER A 77 -3.27 -10.78 -9.13
N LEU A 78 -2.53 -10.05 -9.92
CA LEU A 78 -2.83 -9.84 -11.33
C LEU A 78 -2.64 -11.15 -12.09
N LEU A 79 -3.63 -11.55 -12.89
CA LEU A 79 -3.56 -12.72 -13.78
C LEU A 79 -3.34 -12.30 -15.23
N SER A 80 -4.03 -11.24 -15.66
CA SER A 80 -3.85 -10.62 -16.96
C SER A 80 -4.37 -9.19 -16.92
N ALA A 81 -3.82 -8.35 -17.79
CA ALA A 81 -4.31 -6.99 -18.04
C ALA A 81 -4.51 -6.80 -19.55
N GLU A 82 -5.66 -6.32 -19.92
CA GLU A 82 -6.04 -6.06 -21.30
C GLU A 82 -6.60 -4.65 -21.42
N THR A 83 -6.60 -4.10 -22.61
CA THR A 83 -7.24 -2.82 -22.88
C THR A 83 -8.57 -3.07 -23.58
N ASP A 84 -9.65 -2.49 -23.04
CA ASP A 84 -10.99 -2.63 -23.64
C ASP A 84 -11.14 -1.77 -24.92
N GLU A 85 -12.33 -1.85 -25.55
CA GLU A 85 -12.66 -1.12 -26.79
C GLU A 85 -12.57 0.41 -26.61
N ASP A 86 -12.69 0.91 -25.38
CA ASP A 86 -12.58 2.33 -25.04
C ASP A 86 -11.15 2.78 -24.70
N GLY A 87 -10.18 1.88 -24.80
CA GLY A 87 -8.78 2.13 -24.41
C GLY A 87 -8.61 2.25 -22.90
N ILE A 88 -9.41 1.52 -22.11
CA ILE A 88 -9.34 1.50 -20.63
C ILE A 88 -8.76 0.17 -20.19
N PRO A 89 -7.73 0.15 -19.31
CA PRO A 89 -7.17 -1.08 -18.81
C PRO A 89 -8.18 -1.83 -17.94
N VAL A 90 -8.34 -3.12 -18.23
CA VAL A 90 -9.18 -4.09 -17.51
C VAL A 90 -8.28 -5.21 -17.06
N ALA A 91 -8.37 -5.62 -15.79
CA ALA A 91 -7.53 -6.64 -15.21
C ALA A 91 -8.35 -7.85 -14.74
N ALA A 92 -7.89 -9.06 -15.07
CA ALA A 92 -8.32 -10.26 -14.38
C ALA A 92 -7.42 -10.46 -13.15
N VAL A 93 -8.04 -10.62 -11.98
CA VAL A 93 -7.30 -10.71 -10.72
C VAL A 93 -7.81 -11.86 -9.86
N LEU A 94 -6.91 -12.48 -9.10
CA LEU A 94 -7.21 -13.49 -8.11
C LEU A 94 -7.15 -12.88 -6.72
N GLY A 95 -8.31 -12.56 -6.13
CA GLY A 95 -8.41 -12.09 -4.76
C GLY A 95 -8.03 -13.16 -3.74
N LYS A 96 -7.25 -12.79 -2.73
CA LYS A 96 -6.82 -13.69 -1.66
C LYS A 96 -6.96 -13.03 -0.30
N THR A 97 -7.67 -13.69 0.59
CA THR A 97 -7.79 -13.30 2.00
C THR A 97 -7.27 -14.44 2.84
N VAL A 98 -6.36 -14.14 3.75
CA VAL A 98 -5.85 -15.09 4.75
C VAL A 98 -6.25 -14.56 6.11
N GLU A 99 -7.14 -15.27 6.78
CA GLU A 99 -7.50 -15.00 8.16
C GLU A 99 -6.65 -15.85 9.09
N VAL A 100 -6.10 -15.23 10.12
CA VAL A 100 -5.34 -15.91 11.18
C VAL A 100 -6.01 -15.62 12.51
N ASP A 101 -6.37 -16.68 13.21
CA ASP A 101 -6.90 -16.58 14.57
C ASP A 101 -5.75 -16.33 15.55
N SER A 102 -5.63 -15.08 15.97
CA SER A 102 -4.58 -14.63 16.89
C SER A 102 -4.92 -14.92 18.36
N HIS A 103 -6.18 -15.23 18.68
CA HIS A 103 -6.62 -15.32 20.08
C HIS A 103 -6.10 -16.54 20.84
N ASN A 104 -5.64 -17.56 20.12
CA ASN A 104 -5.15 -18.80 20.72
C ASN A 104 -3.66 -19.07 20.44
N ASP A 105 -2.93 -18.15 19.80
CA ASP A 105 -1.53 -18.31 19.47
C ASP A 105 -0.65 -17.27 20.17
N THR A 106 -0.01 -17.72 21.24
CA THR A 106 0.92 -16.90 22.05
C THR A 106 2.10 -16.35 21.25
N ALA A 107 2.51 -17.06 20.18
CA ALA A 107 3.59 -16.59 19.31
C ALA A 107 3.14 -15.40 18.49
N ILE A 108 1.91 -15.44 17.96
CA ILE A 108 1.35 -14.30 17.20
C ILE A 108 1.18 -13.09 18.11
N GLU A 109 0.66 -13.27 19.33
CA GLU A 109 0.58 -12.18 20.31
C GLU A 109 1.95 -11.58 20.64
N ALA A 110 2.98 -12.40 20.77
CA ALA A 110 4.33 -11.93 21.04
C ALA A 110 4.87 -11.06 19.88
N ILE A 111 4.69 -11.51 18.64
CA ILE A 111 5.10 -10.75 17.45
C ILE A 111 4.31 -9.42 17.36
N MET A 112 3.01 -9.44 17.63
CA MET A 112 2.20 -8.21 17.63
C MET A 112 2.73 -7.20 18.66
N ARG A 113 3.05 -7.66 19.89
CA ARG A 113 3.63 -6.78 20.92
C ARG A 113 4.99 -6.24 20.55
N GLU A 114 5.83 -7.04 19.90
CA GLU A 114 7.13 -6.62 19.39
C GLU A 114 6.99 -5.53 18.33
N VAL A 115 6.07 -5.70 17.38
CA VAL A 115 5.77 -4.71 16.34
C VAL A 115 5.21 -3.42 16.94
N GLN A 116 4.30 -3.51 17.91
CA GLN A 116 3.79 -2.35 18.63
C GLN A 116 4.90 -1.59 19.37
N GLY A 117 5.82 -2.31 20.03
CA GLY A 117 6.97 -1.71 20.69
C GLY A 117 7.94 -1.03 19.71
N SER A 118 8.21 -1.65 18.56
CA SER A 118 9.03 -1.06 17.50
C SER A 118 8.36 0.18 16.90
N PHE A 119 7.04 0.16 16.74
CA PHE A 119 6.27 1.31 16.31
C PHE A 119 6.36 2.46 17.32
N ASP A 120 6.22 2.22 18.61
CA ASP A 120 6.34 3.24 19.66
C ASP A 120 7.73 3.87 19.67
N GLU A 121 8.78 3.06 19.52
CA GLU A 121 10.16 3.57 19.38
C GLU A 121 10.30 4.49 18.17
N PHE A 122 9.81 4.05 17.00
CA PHE A 122 9.84 4.85 15.78
C PHE A 122 9.09 6.18 15.95
N VAL A 123 7.84 6.13 16.43
CA VAL A 123 6.99 7.31 16.61
C VAL A 123 7.56 8.29 17.63
N SER A 124 8.21 7.80 18.69
CA SER A 124 8.86 8.68 19.70
C SER A 124 9.91 9.62 19.10
N ARG A 125 10.45 9.26 17.91
CA ARG A 125 11.46 10.03 17.17
C ARG A 125 10.87 10.86 16.02
N MET A 126 9.60 10.64 15.70
CA MET A 126 8.89 11.29 14.60
C MET A 126 7.85 12.30 15.12
N PRO A 127 8.18 13.61 15.18
CA PRO A 127 7.28 14.62 15.77
C PRO A 127 5.98 14.85 14.99
N LYS A 128 5.81 14.22 13.84
CA LYS A 128 4.66 14.41 12.93
C LYS A 128 3.59 13.32 13.03
N VAL A 129 3.80 12.28 13.83
CA VAL A 129 2.79 11.21 14.00
C VAL A 129 1.75 11.68 15.03
N SER A 130 0.46 11.56 14.67
CA SER A 130 -0.60 11.99 15.56
C SER A 130 -0.70 11.08 16.80
N PRO A 131 -0.95 11.62 18.00
CA PRO A 131 -1.16 10.81 19.20
C PRO A 131 -2.33 9.82 19.07
N GLU A 132 -3.34 10.16 18.27
CA GLU A 132 -4.51 9.33 18.01
C GLU A 132 -4.12 8.05 17.24
N LEU A 133 -3.20 8.16 16.29
CA LEU A 133 -2.67 7.00 15.55
C LEU A 133 -1.93 6.05 16.48
N ALA A 134 -1.10 6.59 17.39
CA ALA A 134 -0.38 5.78 18.36
C ALA A 134 -1.33 5.01 19.30
N LEU A 135 -2.38 5.66 19.79
CA LEU A 135 -3.39 5.01 20.64
C LEU A 135 -4.16 3.93 19.89
N SER A 136 -4.48 4.16 18.62
CA SER A 136 -5.23 3.21 17.78
C SER A 136 -4.46 1.91 17.56
N VAL A 137 -3.15 1.95 17.38
CA VAL A 137 -2.29 0.77 17.18
C VAL A 137 -2.44 -0.25 18.30
N HIS A 138 -2.49 0.21 19.55
CA HIS A 138 -2.59 -0.68 20.72
C HIS A 138 -3.99 -1.31 20.92
N SER A 139 -5.00 -0.77 20.25
CA SER A 139 -6.37 -1.32 20.31
C SER A 139 -6.63 -2.41 19.27
N ILE A 140 -5.74 -2.57 18.28
CA ILE A 140 -5.92 -3.52 17.18
C ILE A 140 -5.48 -4.91 17.63
N THR A 141 -6.39 -5.89 17.52
CA THR A 141 -6.16 -7.29 17.90
C THR A 141 -5.92 -8.21 16.70
N SER A 142 -6.26 -7.78 15.49
CA SER A 142 -6.00 -8.55 14.26
C SER A 142 -4.58 -8.29 13.76
N PRO A 143 -3.74 -9.34 13.56
CA PRO A 143 -2.37 -9.16 13.11
C PRO A 143 -2.28 -8.52 11.72
N GLY A 144 -3.16 -8.91 10.81
CA GLY A 144 -3.20 -8.33 9.47
C GLY A 144 -3.61 -6.86 9.48
N LEU A 145 -4.64 -6.51 10.25
CA LEU A 145 -5.10 -5.13 10.37
C LEU A 145 -4.06 -4.26 11.07
N LEU A 146 -3.38 -4.77 12.10
CA LEU A 146 -2.30 -4.06 12.78
C LEU A 146 -1.18 -3.67 11.81
N CYS A 147 -0.73 -4.64 11.01
CA CYS A 147 0.31 -4.40 10.03
C CYS A 147 -0.10 -3.36 8.98
N ASP A 148 -1.29 -3.53 8.40
CA ASP A 148 -1.78 -2.63 7.35
C ASP A 148 -2.00 -1.20 7.88
N PHE A 149 -2.49 -1.08 9.11
CA PHE A 149 -2.70 0.21 9.75
C PHE A 149 -1.37 0.96 9.99
N ILE A 150 -0.37 0.27 10.54
CA ILE A 150 0.95 0.87 10.77
C ILE A 150 1.61 1.21 9.43
N ALA A 151 1.66 0.28 8.46
CA ALA A 151 2.29 0.49 7.17
C ALA A 151 1.68 1.68 6.42
N SER A 152 0.36 1.81 6.44
CA SER A 152 -0.33 2.94 5.77
C SER A 152 -0.07 4.28 6.45
N GLY A 153 0.07 4.28 7.78
CA GLY A 153 0.18 5.48 8.60
C GLY A 153 1.58 6.07 8.71
N VAL A 154 2.63 5.24 8.69
CA VAL A 154 3.99 5.69 9.00
C VAL A 154 5.03 5.42 7.93
N LEU A 155 4.89 4.39 7.10
CA LEU A 155 5.83 4.15 6.03
C LEU A 155 5.71 5.24 4.97
N MET A 156 6.82 5.85 4.62
CA MET A 156 6.88 6.90 3.60
C MET A 156 7.28 6.34 2.24
N ASP A 157 8.17 5.34 2.24
CA ASP A 157 8.65 4.69 1.03
C ASP A 157 7.55 3.82 0.41
N VAL A 158 7.34 3.99 -0.88
CA VAL A 158 6.32 3.26 -1.65
C VAL A 158 6.72 1.80 -1.85
N HIS A 159 8.01 1.52 -2.02
CA HIS A 159 8.51 0.14 -2.17
C HIS A 159 8.39 -0.65 -0.86
N ASP A 160 8.58 -0.01 0.30
CA ASP A 160 8.34 -0.62 1.59
C ASP A 160 6.85 -0.98 1.77
N LYS A 161 5.94 -0.07 1.39
CA LYS A 161 4.50 -0.36 1.39
C LYS A 161 4.15 -1.52 0.47
N GLN A 162 4.76 -1.58 -0.71
CA GLN A 162 4.57 -2.68 -1.66
C GLN A 162 5.10 -3.99 -1.09
N THR A 163 6.30 -3.98 -0.49
CA THR A 163 6.88 -5.16 0.16
C THR A 163 5.97 -5.74 1.24
N VAL A 164 5.35 -4.87 2.05
CA VAL A 164 4.35 -5.28 3.05
C VAL A 164 3.07 -5.78 2.38
N LEU A 165 2.61 -5.13 1.31
CA LEU A 165 1.40 -5.51 0.59
C LEU A 165 1.52 -6.91 -0.02
N GLU A 166 2.68 -7.29 -0.52
CA GLU A 166 2.97 -8.58 -1.15
C GLU A 166 2.88 -9.77 -0.19
N GLN A 167 2.96 -9.55 1.10
CA GLN A 167 2.85 -10.62 2.10
C GLN A 167 1.38 -10.95 2.37
N TYR A 168 0.90 -12.08 1.86
CA TYR A 168 -0.46 -12.55 2.12
C TYR A 168 -0.64 -13.04 3.56
N ASP A 169 0.34 -13.77 4.10
CA ASP A 169 0.31 -14.26 5.48
C ASP A 169 0.49 -13.09 6.46
N PRO A 170 -0.47 -12.86 7.39
CA PRO A 170 -0.39 -11.74 8.32
C PRO A 170 0.80 -11.81 9.28
N VAL A 171 1.28 -13.00 9.62
CA VAL A 171 2.43 -13.18 10.53
C VAL A 171 3.73 -12.83 9.82
N VAL A 172 3.90 -13.31 8.58
CA VAL A 172 5.03 -12.95 7.73
C VAL A 172 5.04 -11.44 7.47
N ARG A 173 3.86 -10.86 7.24
CA ARG A 173 3.69 -9.43 7.04
C ARG A 173 4.12 -8.59 8.24
N LEU A 174 3.72 -9.01 9.47
CA LEU A 174 4.17 -8.36 10.71
C LEU A 174 5.69 -8.43 10.87
N THR A 175 6.29 -9.59 10.60
CA THR A 175 7.74 -9.76 10.67
C THR A 175 8.46 -8.86 9.65
N THR A 176 7.94 -8.78 8.43
CA THR A 176 8.47 -7.87 7.39
C THR A 176 8.38 -6.42 7.84
N LEU A 177 7.24 -6.01 8.40
CA LEU A 177 7.06 -4.66 8.92
C LEU A 177 8.02 -4.35 10.08
N ALA A 178 8.25 -5.30 11.00
CA ALA A 178 9.21 -5.12 12.09
C ALA A 178 10.61 -4.80 11.59
N VAL A 179 11.08 -5.51 10.55
CA VAL A 179 12.38 -5.27 9.92
C VAL A 179 12.44 -3.88 9.29
N ILE A 180 11.39 -3.47 8.59
CA ILE A 180 11.31 -2.13 7.98
C ILE A 180 11.35 -1.04 9.06
N LEU A 181 10.51 -1.16 10.11
CA LEU A 181 10.48 -0.19 11.21
C LEU A 181 11.84 -0.07 11.92
N ALA A 182 12.54 -1.18 12.14
CA ALA A 182 13.87 -1.16 12.74
C ALA A 182 14.87 -0.38 11.86
N ARG A 183 14.87 -0.63 10.55
CA ARG A 183 15.71 0.10 9.59
C ARG A 183 15.39 1.60 9.58
N GLU A 184 14.11 1.95 9.49
CA GLU A 184 13.68 3.36 9.47
C GLU A 184 14.03 4.07 10.80
N THR A 185 13.92 3.38 11.93
CA THR A 185 14.32 3.92 13.24
C THR A 185 15.81 4.26 13.26
N GLU A 186 16.68 3.40 12.72
CA GLU A 186 18.11 3.69 12.63
C GLU A 186 18.43 4.85 11.67
N VAL A 187 17.71 4.98 10.58
CA VAL A 187 17.86 6.12 9.66
C VAL A 187 17.53 7.42 10.39
N VAL A 188 16.38 7.48 11.09
CA VAL A 188 15.96 8.67 11.85
C VAL A 188 16.96 9.02 12.96
N LYS A 189 17.52 8.03 13.66
CA LYS A 189 18.58 8.25 14.65
C LYS A 189 19.81 8.91 14.02
N THR A 190 20.27 8.35 12.91
CA THR A 190 21.45 8.84 12.20
C THR A 190 21.27 10.28 11.70
N GLU A 191 20.09 10.57 11.14
CA GLU A 191 19.75 11.94 10.72
C GLU A 191 19.74 12.93 11.89
N ALA A 192 19.22 12.53 13.05
CA ALA A 192 19.21 13.38 14.24
C ALA A 192 20.64 13.67 14.73
N ASP A 193 21.52 12.68 14.74
CA ASP A 193 22.93 12.82 15.13
C ASP A 193 23.72 13.75 14.17
N ILE A 194 23.41 13.68 12.86
CA ILE A 194 24.02 14.56 11.86
C ILE A 194 23.59 16.02 12.05
N ARG A 195 22.33 16.26 12.42
CA ARG A 195 21.79 17.62 12.63
C ARG A 195 22.31 18.28 13.91
N GLN A 196 22.82 17.51 14.87
CA GLN A 196 23.36 18.01 16.13
C GLN A 196 24.86 18.35 16.08
N LYS A 197 25.56 18.00 15.01
CA LYS A 197 26.96 18.32 14.75
C LYS A 197 27.13 19.59 13.92
#